data_2ea932d8aa97003795d9424b8c58d2d5
#
_entry.id   2ea932d8aa97003795d9424b8c58d2d5
#
_cell.length_a   1.000
_cell.length_b   1.000
_cell.length_c   1.000
_cell.angle_alpha   90.00
_cell.angle_beta   90.00
_cell.angle_gamma   90.00
#
_symmetry.space_group_name_H-M   'P 1'
#
loop_
_entity.id
_entity.type
_entity.pdbx_description
1 polymer ?
#
loop_
_entity_poly.entity_id
_entity_poly.type
_entity_poly.pdbx_seq_one_letter_code
_entity_poly.pdbx_strand_id
1 'polypeptide(L)'
;MGGYPVLHLDLNARKYETAGDLVAMLNQYLEKWELKYGVEKQERSPEERFAYVIEQAYAQTGKQVVVLIDEYDKPLLQALSDEKLTEEYRRILKAFYGVLK
;
A
#
# COMPACT_ATOMS: atom_id res chain seq x y z
N MET A 1 -6.90 25.02 3.70
CA MET A 1 -7.64 24.33 4.06
C MET A 1 -7.32 23.25 4.84
N GLY A 2 -7.82 22.85 5.60
CA GLY A 2 -7.43 22.18 6.70
C GLY A 2 -7.61 20.70 6.79
N GLY A 3 -7.82 20.03 5.75
CA GLY A 3 -8.03 18.59 5.82
C GLY A 3 -6.76 17.80 6.11
N TYR A 4 -6.92 16.62 6.67
CA TYR A 4 -5.80 15.71 6.86
C TYR A 4 -5.46 15.06 5.53
N PRO A 5 -4.17 14.75 5.28
CA PRO A 5 -3.84 13.98 4.09
C PRO A 5 -4.40 12.56 4.24
N VAL A 6 -5.10 12.10 3.21
CA VAL A 6 -5.73 10.78 3.23
C VAL A 6 -5.13 9.92 2.13
N LEU A 7 -4.65 8.74 2.52
CA LEU A 7 -4.17 7.75 1.57
C LEU A 7 -5.19 6.62 1.56
N HIS A 8 -5.92 6.51 0.47
CA HIS A 8 -6.99 5.52 0.36
C HIS A 8 -6.54 4.37 -0.55
N LEU A 9 -6.49 3.17 0.02
CA LEU A 9 -6.06 1.96 -0.67
C LEU A 9 -7.27 1.02 -0.77
N ASP A 10 -7.73 0.77 -1.97
CA ASP A 10 -8.85 -0.13 -2.21
C ASP A 10 -8.34 -1.38 -2.90
N LEU A 11 -8.34 -2.49 -2.20
CA LEU A 11 -7.81 -3.74 -2.72
C LEU A 11 -8.84 -4.56 -3.49
N ASN A 12 -10.02 -4.03 -3.72
CA ASN A 12 -11.07 -4.73 -4.45
C ASN A 12 -10.95 -4.58 -5.97
N ALA A 13 -9.99 -3.83 -6.47
CA ALA A 13 -10.01 -3.43 -7.86
C ALA A 13 -9.58 -4.46 -8.89
N ARG A 14 -8.99 -5.58 -8.50
CA ARG A 14 -8.41 -6.50 -9.45
C ARG A 14 -8.55 -7.95 -9.08
N LYS A 15 -8.22 -8.82 -10.03
CA LYS A 15 -8.08 -10.22 -9.74
C LYS A 15 -6.70 -10.45 -9.19
N TYR A 16 -6.57 -11.34 -8.26
CA TYR A 16 -5.30 -11.69 -7.65
C TYR A 16 -4.98 -13.15 -7.97
N GLU A 17 -4.12 -13.36 -8.96
CA GLU A 17 -3.77 -14.70 -9.44
C GLU A 17 -2.31 -15.06 -9.23
N THR A 18 -1.43 -14.07 -9.13
CA THR A 18 -0.01 -14.30 -8.92
C THR A 18 0.52 -13.38 -7.84
N ALA A 19 1.72 -13.69 -7.34
CA ALA A 19 2.37 -12.81 -6.37
C ALA A 19 2.56 -11.41 -6.95
N GLY A 20 2.89 -11.33 -8.23
CA GLY A 20 3.11 -10.05 -8.88
C GLY A 20 1.86 -9.19 -8.97
N ASP A 21 0.68 -9.81 -8.98
CA ASP A 21 -0.56 -9.05 -9.07
C ASP A 21 -0.76 -8.14 -7.87
N LEU A 22 -0.48 -8.64 -6.67
CA LEU A 22 -0.60 -7.84 -5.46
C LEU A 22 0.43 -6.72 -5.45
N VAL A 23 1.68 -7.05 -5.80
CA VAL A 23 2.74 -6.05 -5.84
C VAL A 23 2.41 -4.96 -6.86
N ALA A 24 1.89 -5.34 -8.02
CA ALA A 24 1.50 -4.37 -9.06
C ALA A 24 0.41 -3.43 -8.55
N MET A 25 -0.56 -3.98 -7.83
CA MET A 25 -1.63 -3.19 -7.26
C MET A 25 -1.08 -2.16 -6.26
N LEU A 26 -0.21 -2.61 -5.36
CA LEU A 26 0.39 -1.71 -4.39
C LEU A 26 1.24 -0.64 -5.08
N ASN A 27 1.97 -1.02 -6.12
CA ASN A 27 2.79 -0.07 -6.87
C ASN A 27 1.94 1.01 -7.54
N GLN A 28 0.77 0.67 -8.05
CA GLN A 28 -0.10 1.67 -8.65
C GLN A 28 -0.49 2.75 -7.65
N TYR A 29 -0.84 2.35 -6.44
CA TYR A 29 -1.21 3.32 -5.41
C TYR A 29 0.00 4.11 -4.95
N LEU A 30 1.15 3.45 -4.80
CA LEU A 30 2.36 4.13 -4.38
C LEU A 30 2.78 5.19 -5.39
N GLU A 31 2.72 4.88 -6.68
CA GLU A 31 3.06 5.83 -7.73
C GLU A 31 2.14 7.04 -7.69
N LYS A 32 0.87 6.80 -7.48
CA LYS A 32 -0.10 7.87 -7.37
C LYS A 32 0.20 8.80 -6.20
N TRP A 33 0.50 8.21 -5.05
CA TRP A 33 0.82 9.00 -3.86
C TRP A 33 2.16 9.71 -4.00
N GLU A 34 3.12 9.07 -4.65
CA GLU A 34 4.43 9.66 -4.89
C GLU A 34 4.36 10.86 -5.81
N LEU A 35 3.46 10.85 -6.76
CA LEU A 35 3.24 12.01 -7.59
C LEU A 35 2.80 13.21 -6.78
N LYS A 36 2.06 12.96 -5.72
CA LYS A 36 1.56 14.04 -4.89
C LYS A 36 2.54 14.49 -3.81
N TYR A 37 3.22 13.55 -3.19
CA TYR A 37 4.03 13.87 -2.02
C TYR A 37 5.54 13.74 -2.24
N GLY A 38 5.95 13.10 -3.31
CA GLY A 38 7.36 12.95 -3.62
C GLY A 38 7.83 11.51 -3.56
N VAL A 39 8.92 11.24 -4.25
CA VAL A 39 9.49 9.90 -4.35
C VAL A 39 10.98 9.99 -4.07
N GLU A 40 11.50 8.95 -3.40
CA GLU A 40 12.93 8.85 -3.22
C GLU A 40 13.57 8.37 -4.51
N LYS A 41 14.79 8.76 -4.74
CA LYS A 41 15.45 8.41 -5.99
C LYS A 41 15.87 6.97 -6.08
N GLN A 42 16.10 6.31 -4.95
CA GLN A 42 16.54 4.93 -4.97
C GLN A 42 15.35 3.99 -5.01
N GLU A 43 15.54 2.84 -5.63
CA GLU A 43 14.51 1.85 -5.64
C GLU A 43 14.36 1.27 -4.25
N ARG A 44 13.14 1.17 -3.81
CA ARG A 44 12.81 0.70 -2.48
C ARG A 44 11.68 -0.33 -2.56
N SER A 45 11.56 -1.13 -1.51
CA SER A 45 10.44 -2.05 -1.40
C SER A 45 9.14 -1.29 -1.24
N PRO A 46 7.99 -1.91 -1.51
CA PRO A 46 6.71 -1.21 -1.34
C PRO A 46 6.51 -0.66 0.07
N GLU A 47 6.91 -1.40 1.10
CA GLU A 47 6.75 -0.92 2.47
C GLU A 47 7.64 0.28 2.77
N GLU A 48 8.84 0.33 2.20
CA GLU A 48 9.72 1.48 2.37
C GLU A 48 9.17 2.70 1.67
N ARG A 49 8.64 2.50 0.46
CA ARG A 49 8.03 3.59 -0.28
C ARG A 49 6.79 4.12 0.43
N PHE A 50 6.01 3.24 1.02
CA PHE A 50 4.83 3.62 1.79
C PHE A 50 5.21 4.47 2.98
N ALA A 51 6.24 4.05 3.73
CA ALA A 51 6.72 4.81 4.86
C ALA A 51 7.19 6.21 4.45
N TYR A 52 7.89 6.30 3.33
CA TYR A 52 8.37 7.58 2.84
C TYR A 52 7.22 8.51 2.46
N VAL A 53 6.21 7.98 1.77
CA VAL A 53 5.03 8.77 1.39
C VAL A 53 4.35 9.33 2.64
N ILE A 54 4.20 8.51 3.68
CA ILE A 54 3.58 8.96 4.92
C ILE A 54 4.41 10.07 5.55
N GLU A 55 5.72 9.91 5.61
CA GLU A 55 6.60 10.93 6.15
C GLU A 55 6.49 12.25 5.39
N GLN A 56 6.47 12.15 4.07
CA GLN A 56 6.40 13.35 3.23
C GLN A 56 5.04 14.04 3.34
N ALA A 57 3.97 13.26 3.41
CA ALA A 57 2.64 13.83 3.58
C ALA A 57 2.56 14.58 4.90
N TYR A 58 3.11 13.99 5.95
CA TYR A 58 3.13 14.65 7.26
C TYR A 58 4.00 15.91 7.23
N ALA A 59 5.19 15.81 6.65
CA ALA A 59 6.11 16.96 6.60
C ALA A 59 5.53 18.13 5.82
N GLN A 60 4.83 17.84 4.74
CA GLN A 60 4.30 18.87 3.86
C GLN A 60 3.04 19.52 4.41
N THR A 61 2.25 18.79 5.16
CA THR A 61 0.98 19.32 5.66
C THR A 61 1.02 19.70 7.13
N GLY A 62 1.96 19.17 7.89
CA GLY A 62 2.00 19.34 9.33
C GLY A 62 0.86 18.64 10.04
N LYS A 63 0.16 17.75 9.34
CA LYS A 63 -1.01 17.07 9.88
C LYS A 63 -0.84 15.56 9.85
N GLN A 64 -1.53 14.89 10.75
CA GLN A 64 -1.49 13.45 10.83
C GLN A 64 -2.05 12.84 9.55
N VAL A 65 -1.39 11.80 9.05
CA VAL A 65 -1.82 11.13 7.83
C VAL A 65 -2.86 10.08 8.18
N VAL A 66 -3.96 10.07 7.42
CA VAL A 66 -5.04 9.09 7.60
C VAL A 66 -4.90 8.06 6.48
N VAL A 67 -4.87 6.79 6.84
CA VAL A 67 -4.79 5.71 5.86
C VAL A 67 -6.08 4.90 5.94
N LEU A 68 -6.80 4.83 4.82
CA LEU A 68 -8.02 4.05 4.71
C LEU A 68 -7.77 2.87 3.80
N ILE A 69 -8.06 1.67 4.28
CA ILE A 69 -7.84 0.46 3.50
C ILE A 69 -9.17 -0.28 3.37
N ASP A 70 -9.68 -0.34 2.14
CA ASP A 70 -10.92 -1.06 1.85
C ASP A 70 -10.60 -2.44 1.30
N GLU A 71 -11.40 -3.42 1.68
CA GLU A 71 -11.28 -4.78 1.17
C GLU A 71 -9.88 -5.34 1.43
N TYR A 72 -9.38 -5.12 2.64
CA TYR A 72 -8.00 -5.47 2.97
C TYR A 72 -7.71 -6.97 2.86
N ASP A 73 -8.72 -7.79 2.99
CA ASP A 73 -8.57 -9.25 2.92
C ASP A 73 -8.89 -9.84 1.54
N LYS A 74 -9.28 -9.01 0.58
CA LYS A 74 -9.67 -9.50 -0.74
C LYS A 74 -8.58 -10.33 -1.42
N PRO A 75 -7.32 -9.91 -1.40
CA PRO A 75 -6.27 -10.73 -2.03
C PRO A 75 -6.17 -12.11 -1.39
N LEU A 76 -6.32 -12.20 -0.06
CA LEU A 76 -6.23 -13.47 0.62
C LEU A 76 -7.44 -14.36 0.30
N LEU A 77 -8.61 -13.76 0.19
CA LEU A 77 -9.82 -14.52 -0.15
C LEU A 77 -9.72 -15.10 -1.56
N GLN A 78 -9.18 -14.35 -2.49
CA GLN A 78 -9.04 -14.86 -3.85
C GLN A 78 -7.95 -15.91 -3.99
N ALA A 79 -7.00 -15.95 -3.07
CA ALA A 79 -5.90 -16.90 -3.11
C ALA A 79 -6.13 -18.14 -2.26
N LEU A 80 -7.31 -18.29 -1.67
CA LEU A 80 -7.54 -19.37 -0.70
C LEU A 80 -7.28 -20.77 -1.24
N SER A 81 -7.50 -21.00 -2.52
CA SER A 81 -7.28 -22.32 -3.09
C SER A 81 -5.81 -22.62 -3.39
N ASP A 82 -4.93 -21.64 -3.22
CA ASP A 82 -3.52 -21.79 -3.49
C ASP A 82 -2.75 -21.40 -2.22
N GLU A 83 -2.27 -22.41 -1.50
CA GLU A 83 -1.60 -22.17 -0.22
C GLU A 83 -0.33 -21.34 -0.35
N LYS A 84 0.44 -21.59 -1.39
CA LYS A 84 1.67 -20.85 -1.60
C LYS A 84 1.38 -19.38 -1.86
N LEU A 85 0.39 -19.12 -2.69
CA LEU A 85 0.01 -17.75 -3.02
C LEU A 85 -0.56 -17.04 -1.80
N THR A 86 -1.37 -17.74 -1.01
CA THR A 86 -1.92 -17.18 0.22
C THR A 86 -0.81 -16.76 1.17
N GLU A 87 0.21 -17.61 1.36
CA GLU A 87 1.31 -17.28 2.24
C GLU A 87 2.13 -16.10 1.70
N GLU A 88 2.32 -16.07 0.40
CA GLU A 88 3.04 -14.97 -0.23
C GLU A 88 2.31 -13.65 0.00
N TYR A 89 1.00 -13.63 -0.23
CA TYR A 89 0.19 -12.44 -0.03
C TYR A 89 0.18 -12.01 1.44
N ARG A 90 0.08 -12.99 2.35
CA ARG A 90 0.10 -12.68 3.78
C ARG A 90 1.42 -12.00 4.17
N ARG A 91 2.53 -12.48 3.65
CA ARG A 91 3.84 -11.92 3.93
C ARG A 91 3.96 -10.49 3.38
N ILE A 92 3.51 -10.28 2.14
CA ILE A 92 3.58 -8.97 1.50
C ILE A 92 2.71 -7.97 2.27
N LEU A 93 1.49 -8.36 2.60
CA LEU A 93 0.57 -7.47 3.30
C LEU A 93 1.02 -7.18 4.72
N LYS A 94 1.60 -8.17 5.39
CA LYS A 94 2.10 -7.98 6.74
C LYS A 94 3.22 -6.93 6.76
N ALA A 95 4.13 -7.01 5.79
CA ALA A 95 5.21 -6.03 5.69
C ALA A 95 4.65 -4.65 5.38
N PHE A 96 3.72 -4.58 4.46
CA PHE A 96 3.15 -3.30 4.03
C PHE A 96 2.37 -2.64 5.17
N TYR A 97 1.47 -3.39 5.81
CA TYR A 97 0.66 -2.84 6.89
C TYR A 97 1.49 -2.57 8.15
N GLY A 98 2.63 -3.24 8.28
CA GLY A 98 3.53 -3.02 9.40
C GLY A 98 4.02 -1.60 9.51
N VAL A 99 4.02 -0.88 8.40
CA VAL A 99 4.42 0.53 8.38
C VAL A 99 3.48 1.38 9.24
N LEU A 100 2.24 0.91 9.42
CA LEU A 100 1.23 1.69 10.14
C LEU A 100 1.31 1.56 11.66
N LYS A 101 2.22 0.77 12.18
CA LYS A 101 2.34 0.61 13.63
C LYS A 101 3.13 1.71 14.31
#